data_9612c7e9cd71edd4282476a8b1314fef
#
_entry.id   9612c7e9cd71edd4282476a8b1314fef
#
_cell.length_a   1.000
_cell.length_b   1.000
_cell.length_c   1.000
_cell.angle_alpha   90.00
_cell.angle_beta   90.00
_cell.angle_gamma   90.00
#
_symmetry.space_group_name_H-M   'P 1'
#
loop_
_entity.id
_entity.type
_entity.pdbx_description
1 polymer ?
#
loop_
_entity_poly.entity_id
_entity_poly.type
_entity_poly.pdbx_seq_one_letter_code
_entity_poly.pdbx_strand_id
1 'polypeptide(L)'
;GQVKRYIAENDIQFYTIDGIKIGKEIGLGGRINTVLQSAFFKLAAIIPEEEAINLMKAAAKATYGRKGDKIVQMNYDAIDAGAKQVVEVEVPESWKDAADEGLATPHIADGGRADAIAFAKNIQAKVNAQEGNTLPVSAFNDYVDVSTPSGTSAYEKRGIAVDIPVWNPDQCIQCNRCAYVCPHAVIRPVALTEEEVPQAPEGLK
;
A
#
# COMPACT_ATOMS: atom_id res chain seq x y z
N GLY A 1 19.65 7.72 1.02
CA GLY A 1 20.69 8.65 0.51
C GLY A 1 20.52 8.94 -0.96
N GLN A 2 20.57 7.96 -1.85
CA GLN A 2 20.60 8.15 -3.31
C GLN A 2 19.50 9.10 -3.83
N VAL A 3 18.24 8.91 -3.41
CA VAL A 3 17.12 9.77 -3.84
C VAL A 3 17.29 11.20 -3.33
N LYS A 4 17.74 11.39 -2.09
CA LYS A 4 18.00 12.72 -1.54
C LYS A 4 19.08 13.47 -2.33
N ARG A 5 20.19 12.79 -2.61
CA ARG A 5 21.28 13.36 -3.43
C ARG A 5 20.75 13.74 -4.81
N TYR A 6 20.04 12.83 -5.48
CA TYR A 6 19.50 13.09 -6.80
C TYR A 6 18.57 14.31 -6.85
N ILE A 7 17.69 14.48 -5.87
CA ILE A 7 16.81 15.65 -5.74
C ILE A 7 17.63 16.93 -5.58
N ALA A 8 18.62 16.93 -4.67
CA ALA A 8 19.42 18.12 -4.37
C ALA A 8 20.42 18.49 -5.46
N GLU A 9 21.01 17.50 -6.17
CA GLU A 9 21.96 17.72 -7.26
C GLU A 9 21.30 18.24 -8.55
N ASN A 10 20.01 17.94 -8.74
CA ASN A 10 19.28 18.31 -9.94
C ASN A 10 18.24 19.43 -9.71
N ASP A 11 18.29 20.12 -8.56
CA ASP A 11 17.38 21.19 -8.19
C ASP A 11 15.89 20.83 -8.39
N ILE A 12 15.54 19.59 -8.01
CA ILE A 12 14.17 19.08 -8.17
C ILE A 12 13.27 19.69 -7.10
N GLN A 13 12.20 20.34 -7.53
CA GLN A 13 11.14 20.78 -6.63
C GLN A 13 10.44 19.55 -6.01
N PHE A 14 10.47 19.46 -4.69
CA PHE A 14 9.93 18.32 -3.98
C PHE A 14 8.71 18.74 -3.15
N TYR A 15 7.61 18.03 -3.35
CA TYR A 15 6.34 18.30 -2.68
C TYR A 15 5.82 17.04 -2.00
N THR A 16 5.11 17.22 -0.90
CA THR A 16 4.43 16.15 -0.18
C THR A 16 2.96 16.48 0.06
N ILE A 17 2.13 15.45 0.17
CA ILE A 17 0.73 15.55 0.57
C ILE A 17 0.33 14.28 1.33
N ASP A 18 -0.32 14.44 2.49
CA ASP A 18 -0.89 13.31 3.23
C ASP A 18 -2.29 12.96 2.71
N GLY A 19 -2.31 12.32 1.54
CA GLY A 19 -3.55 11.91 0.90
C GLY A 19 -4.38 10.93 1.74
N ILE A 20 -3.73 10.09 2.56
CA ILE A 20 -4.39 9.11 3.44
C ILE A 20 -5.16 9.83 4.56
N LYS A 21 -4.53 10.78 5.22
CA LYS A 21 -5.17 11.60 6.25
C LYS A 21 -6.37 12.36 5.66
N ILE A 22 -6.16 13.04 4.54
CA ILE A 22 -7.22 13.77 3.84
C ILE A 22 -8.38 12.84 3.47
N GLY A 23 -8.09 11.67 2.89
CA GLY A 23 -9.10 10.70 2.51
C GLY A 23 -9.91 10.18 3.71
N LYS A 24 -9.27 9.95 4.86
CA LYS A 24 -9.94 9.56 6.10
C LYS A 24 -10.87 10.66 6.64
N GLU A 25 -10.39 11.89 6.72
CA GLU A 25 -11.14 13.06 7.22
C GLU A 25 -12.39 13.35 6.39
N ILE A 26 -12.30 13.17 5.08
CA ILE A 26 -13.44 13.37 4.16
C ILE A 26 -14.38 12.15 4.14
N GLY A 27 -13.93 10.98 4.60
CA GLY A 27 -14.71 9.75 4.59
C GLY A 27 -14.53 8.89 3.33
N LEU A 28 -13.52 9.18 2.50
CA LEU A 28 -13.14 8.37 1.34
C LEU A 28 -12.21 7.19 1.70
N GLY A 29 -11.73 7.14 2.94
CA GLY A 29 -10.79 6.12 3.39
C GLY A 29 -9.47 6.16 2.63
N GLY A 30 -9.04 5.04 2.07
CA GLY A 30 -7.81 4.94 1.27
C GLY A 30 -7.93 5.38 -0.20
N ARG A 31 -9.06 5.93 -0.61
CA ARG A 31 -9.28 6.38 -2.00
C ARG A 31 -8.72 7.78 -2.21
N ILE A 32 -7.43 7.85 -2.44
CA ILE A 32 -6.67 9.11 -2.50
C ILE A 32 -6.38 9.62 -3.92
N ASN A 33 -6.76 8.87 -4.94
CA ASN A 33 -6.49 9.20 -6.34
C ASN A 33 -6.96 10.61 -6.74
N THR A 34 -8.16 11.01 -6.33
CA THR A 34 -8.71 12.34 -6.61
C THR A 34 -7.92 13.45 -5.93
N VAL A 35 -7.47 13.22 -4.68
CA VAL A 35 -6.61 14.16 -3.94
C VAL A 35 -5.28 14.36 -4.67
N LEU A 36 -4.63 13.25 -5.05
CA LEU A 36 -3.33 13.30 -5.74
C LEU A 36 -3.44 13.92 -7.13
N GLN A 37 -4.52 13.64 -7.87
CA GLN A 37 -4.76 14.22 -9.18
C GLN A 37 -4.94 15.74 -9.10
N SER A 38 -5.63 16.23 -8.08
CA SER A 38 -5.80 17.66 -7.87
C SER A 38 -4.47 18.36 -7.54
N ALA A 39 -3.67 17.76 -6.65
CA ALA A 39 -2.33 18.23 -6.35
C ALA A 39 -1.43 18.26 -7.60
N PHE A 40 -1.51 17.22 -8.44
CA PHE A 40 -0.78 17.16 -9.70
C PHE A 40 -1.13 18.33 -10.63
N PHE A 41 -2.41 18.60 -10.88
CA PHE A 41 -2.82 19.68 -11.77
C PHE A 41 -2.38 21.05 -11.25
N LYS A 42 -2.42 21.25 -9.95
CA LYS A 42 -1.91 22.48 -9.34
C LYS A 42 -0.41 22.65 -9.58
N LEU A 43 0.39 21.62 -9.35
CA LEU A 43 1.85 21.70 -9.46
C LEU A 43 2.33 21.70 -10.91
N ALA A 44 1.72 20.88 -11.76
CA ALA A 44 2.11 20.77 -13.16
C ALA A 44 1.68 21.99 -14.02
N ALA A 45 0.67 22.75 -13.57
CA ALA A 45 0.18 23.97 -14.22
C ALA A 45 -0.05 23.83 -15.74
N ILE A 46 -0.49 22.64 -16.19
CA ILE A 46 -0.73 22.35 -17.63
C ILE A 46 -1.90 23.18 -18.15
N ILE A 47 -2.88 23.43 -17.28
CA ILE A 47 -4.01 24.33 -17.49
C ILE A 47 -4.18 25.20 -16.25
N PRO A 48 -4.90 26.33 -16.31
CA PRO A 48 -5.16 27.17 -15.14
C PRO A 48 -5.79 26.36 -13.99
N GLU A 49 -5.33 26.59 -12.74
CA GLU A 49 -5.76 25.81 -11.56
C GLU A 49 -7.28 25.80 -11.40
N GLU A 50 -7.94 26.95 -11.55
CA GLU A 50 -9.38 27.06 -11.44
C GLU A 50 -10.11 26.23 -12.50
N GLU A 51 -9.63 26.24 -13.73
CA GLU A 51 -10.18 25.43 -14.82
C GLU A 51 -10.00 23.93 -14.52
N ALA A 52 -8.83 23.51 -14.06
CA ALA A 52 -8.57 22.14 -13.67
C ALA A 52 -9.54 21.65 -12.57
N ILE A 53 -9.72 22.44 -11.52
CA ILE A 53 -10.64 22.16 -10.43
C ILE A 53 -12.09 22.01 -10.94
N ASN A 54 -12.53 22.93 -11.79
CA ASN A 54 -13.87 22.90 -12.35
C ASN A 54 -14.11 21.66 -13.23
N LEU A 55 -13.15 21.31 -14.08
CA LEU A 55 -13.21 20.11 -14.91
C LEU A 55 -13.21 18.82 -14.07
N MET A 56 -12.39 18.75 -13.03
CA MET A 56 -12.37 17.62 -12.10
C MET A 56 -13.70 17.48 -11.37
N LYS A 57 -14.31 18.57 -10.89
CA LYS A 57 -15.62 18.56 -10.24
C LYS A 57 -16.73 18.13 -11.20
N ALA A 58 -16.70 18.59 -12.42
CA ALA A 58 -17.65 18.17 -13.46
C ALA A 58 -17.51 16.65 -13.74
N ALA A 59 -16.29 16.13 -13.88
CA ALA A 59 -16.03 14.71 -14.06
C ALA A 59 -16.49 13.86 -12.84
N ALA A 60 -16.25 14.34 -11.62
CA ALA A 60 -16.69 13.69 -10.40
C ALA A 60 -18.23 13.62 -10.34
N LYS A 61 -18.93 14.70 -10.70
CA LYS A 61 -20.40 14.73 -10.78
C LYS A 61 -20.93 13.74 -11.82
N ALA A 62 -20.32 13.70 -13.00
CA ALA A 62 -20.72 12.77 -14.05
C ALA A 62 -20.52 11.30 -13.63
N THR A 63 -19.42 11.00 -12.94
CA THR A 63 -19.08 9.64 -12.51
C THR A 63 -19.89 9.17 -11.30
N TYR A 64 -20.05 10.03 -10.31
CA TYR A 64 -20.60 9.65 -9.01
C TYR A 64 -22.02 10.17 -8.75
N GLY A 65 -22.60 10.97 -9.65
CA GLY A 65 -23.94 11.56 -9.45
C GLY A 65 -25.04 10.53 -9.16
N ARG A 66 -24.96 9.34 -9.79
CA ARG A 66 -25.90 8.24 -9.54
C ARG A 66 -25.77 7.61 -8.14
N LYS A 67 -24.67 7.86 -7.43
CA LYS A 67 -24.42 7.36 -6.06
C LYS A 67 -24.92 8.31 -4.97
N GLY A 68 -25.47 9.46 -5.37
CA GLY A 68 -26.05 10.47 -4.49
C GLY A 68 -25.11 11.64 -4.18
N ASP A 69 -25.69 12.75 -3.81
CA ASP A 69 -25.01 14.04 -3.63
C ASP A 69 -23.92 14.00 -2.56
N LYS A 70 -24.08 13.18 -1.52
CA LYS A 70 -23.06 13.01 -0.48
C LYS A 70 -21.75 12.52 -1.06
N ILE A 71 -21.78 11.53 -1.96
CA ILE A 71 -20.55 10.97 -2.59
C ILE A 71 -19.92 11.99 -3.55
N VAL A 72 -20.75 12.74 -4.27
CA VAL A 72 -20.28 13.84 -5.13
C VAL A 72 -19.57 14.90 -4.30
N GLN A 73 -20.16 15.32 -3.17
CA GLN A 73 -19.57 16.34 -2.30
C GLN A 73 -18.25 15.86 -1.70
N MET A 74 -18.16 14.62 -1.22
CA MET A 74 -16.89 14.06 -0.73
C MET A 74 -15.77 14.12 -1.79
N ASN A 75 -16.10 13.90 -3.06
CA ASN A 75 -15.11 14.03 -4.13
C ASN A 75 -14.75 15.50 -4.41
N TYR A 76 -15.68 16.43 -4.29
CA TYR A 76 -15.39 17.86 -4.38
C TYR A 76 -14.45 18.31 -3.26
N ASP A 77 -14.72 17.89 -2.04
CA ASP A 77 -13.89 18.18 -0.87
C ASP A 77 -12.46 17.61 -1.06
N ALA A 78 -12.35 16.42 -1.66
CA ALA A 78 -11.07 15.81 -1.98
C ALA A 78 -10.27 16.59 -3.05
N ILE A 79 -10.97 17.10 -4.08
CA ILE A 79 -10.36 17.95 -5.11
C ILE A 79 -9.84 19.24 -4.46
N ASP A 80 -10.66 19.91 -3.67
CA ASP A 80 -10.28 21.17 -3.03
C ASP A 80 -9.15 20.97 -2.01
N ALA A 81 -9.17 19.89 -1.25
CA ALA A 81 -8.11 19.54 -0.29
C ALA A 81 -6.78 19.22 -1.00
N GLY A 82 -6.83 18.48 -2.11
CA GLY A 82 -5.64 18.15 -2.90
C GLY A 82 -4.92 19.39 -3.42
N ALA A 83 -5.67 20.37 -3.92
CA ALA A 83 -5.11 21.64 -4.36
C ALA A 83 -4.55 22.50 -3.20
N LYS A 84 -5.16 22.44 -2.00
CA LYS A 84 -4.81 23.34 -0.88
C LYS A 84 -3.74 22.78 0.05
N GLN A 85 -3.65 21.44 0.21
CA GLN A 85 -2.84 20.81 1.25
C GLN A 85 -1.52 20.21 0.74
N VAL A 86 -1.20 20.41 -0.52
CA VAL A 86 0.13 20.08 -1.04
C VAL A 86 1.15 21.06 -0.45
N VAL A 87 2.25 20.52 0.09
CA VAL A 87 3.29 21.28 0.79
C VAL A 87 4.61 21.12 0.06
N GLU A 88 5.25 22.24 -0.24
CA GLU A 88 6.62 22.24 -0.74
C GLU A 88 7.58 21.90 0.38
N VAL A 89 8.51 21.01 0.08
CA VAL A 89 9.57 20.61 1.01
C VAL A 89 10.84 21.32 0.60
N GLU A 90 11.33 22.19 1.48
CA GLU A 90 12.62 22.81 1.29
C GLU A 90 13.72 21.74 1.26
N VAL A 91 14.45 21.67 0.15
CA VAL A 91 15.53 20.70 -0.03
C VAL A 91 16.83 21.27 0.56
N PRO A 92 17.32 20.75 1.71
CA PRO A 92 18.51 21.28 2.32
C PRO A 92 19.77 20.86 1.55
N GLU A 93 20.77 21.71 1.49
CA GLU A 93 22.09 21.43 0.87
C GLU A 93 22.73 20.14 1.42
N SER A 94 22.48 19.80 2.70
CA SER A 94 22.97 18.56 3.31
C SER A 94 22.47 17.28 2.64
N TRP A 95 21.44 17.36 1.80
CA TRP A 95 20.99 16.19 1.03
C TRP A 95 21.98 15.80 -0.06
N LYS A 96 22.85 16.68 -0.52
CA LYS A 96 23.91 16.36 -1.49
C LYS A 96 24.90 15.33 -0.91
N ASP A 97 25.11 15.37 0.42
CA ASP A 97 26.03 14.47 1.12
C ASP A 97 25.29 13.33 1.86
N ALA A 98 24.00 13.11 1.57
CA ALA A 98 23.20 12.13 2.28
C ALA A 98 23.77 10.71 2.13
N ALA A 99 24.13 10.07 3.24
CA ALA A 99 24.63 8.72 3.27
C ALA A 99 23.55 7.72 2.78
N ASP A 100 23.98 6.68 2.08
CA ASP A 100 23.13 5.55 1.77
C ASP A 100 22.92 4.72 3.05
N GLU A 101 21.90 5.08 3.80
CA GLU A 101 21.33 4.15 4.75
C GLU A 101 20.75 3.02 3.91
N GLY A 102 21.32 1.81 4.04
CA GLY A 102 20.92 0.67 3.22
C GLY A 102 19.39 0.58 3.21
N LEU A 103 18.81 0.51 2.03
CA LEU A 103 17.41 0.16 1.89
C LEU A 103 17.22 -1.11 2.72
N ALA A 104 16.35 -1.05 3.73
CA ALA A 104 16.03 -2.24 4.49
C ALA A 104 15.53 -3.27 3.47
N THR A 105 16.38 -4.24 3.16
CA THR A 105 15.97 -5.40 2.36
C THR A 105 14.73 -5.94 3.05
N PRO A 106 13.62 -6.17 2.33
CA PRO A 106 12.44 -6.71 2.95
C PRO A 106 12.84 -7.95 3.74
N HIS A 107 12.71 -7.90 5.06
CA HIS A 107 13.05 -9.04 5.91
C HIS A 107 12.06 -10.15 5.60
N ILE A 108 12.50 -11.14 4.86
CA ILE A 108 11.75 -12.36 4.65
C ILE A 108 11.95 -13.20 5.90
N ALA A 109 10.87 -13.38 6.68
CA ALA A 109 10.92 -14.18 7.90
C ALA A 109 11.44 -15.59 7.61
N ASP A 110 12.26 -16.12 8.51
CA ASP A 110 12.88 -17.44 8.35
C ASP A 110 11.94 -18.61 8.73
N GLY A 111 10.76 -18.31 9.28
CA GLY A 111 9.73 -19.32 9.58
C GLY A 111 8.84 -19.64 8.39
N GLY A 112 8.54 -20.91 8.18
CA GLY A 112 7.65 -21.36 7.12
C GLY A 112 8.25 -22.45 6.22
N ARG A 113 7.55 -22.77 5.15
CA ARG A 113 7.97 -23.80 4.18
C ARG A 113 9.21 -23.37 3.42
N ALA A 114 10.20 -24.23 3.30
CA ALA A 114 11.48 -23.95 2.66
C ALA A 114 11.33 -23.53 1.18
N ASP A 115 10.41 -24.15 0.43
CA ASP A 115 10.12 -23.82 -0.96
C ASP A 115 9.52 -22.40 -1.10
N ALA A 116 8.60 -22.02 -0.22
CA ALA A 116 7.99 -20.68 -0.22
C ALA A 116 9.01 -19.60 0.13
N ILE A 117 9.89 -19.87 1.10
CA ILE A 117 10.98 -18.96 1.48
C ILE A 117 11.99 -18.81 0.32
N ALA A 118 12.36 -19.89 -0.33
CA ALA A 118 13.26 -19.86 -1.48
C ALA A 118 12.67 -19.05 -2.64
N PHE A 119 11.40 -19.25 -2.98
CA PHE A 119 10.69 -18.46 -3.97
C PHE A 119 10.65 -16.98 -3.59
N ALA A 120 10.28 -16.68 -2.34
CA ALA A 120 10.18 -15.32 -1.85
C ALA A 120 11.52 -14.57 -1.94
N LYS A 121 12.62 -15.21 -1.55
CA LYS A 121 13.97 -14.62 -1.59
C LYS A 121 14.51 -14.47 -3.01
N ASN A 122 14.35 -15.47 -3.84
CA ASN A 122 15.02 -15.54 -5.13
C ASN A 122 14.23 -14.86 -6.26
N ILE A 123 12.91 -14.84 -6.20
CA ILE A 123 12.05 -14.33 -7.25
C ILE A 123 11.18 -13.18 -6.76
N GLN A 124 10.29 -13.43 -5.78
CA GLN A 124 9.27 -12.48 -5.36
C GLN A 124 9.86 -11.15 -4.84
N ALA A 125 10.93 -11.19 -4.06
CA ALA A 125 11.57 -9.98 -3.55
C ALA A 125 12.11 -9.08 -4.67
N LYS A 126 12.72 -9.67 -5.70
CA LYS A 126 13.22 -8.93 -6.87
C LYS A 126 12.09 -8.36 -7.72
N VAL A 127 11.03 -9.14 -7.93
CA VAL A 127 9.86 -8.67 -8.68
C VAL A 127 9.18 -7.51 -7.92
N ASN A 128 9.04 -7.62 -6.61
CA ASN A 128 8.46 -6.56 -5.77
C ASN A 128 9.33 -5.29 -5.74
N ALA A 129 10.64 -5.44 -5.87
CA ALA A 129 11.59 -4.32 -5.99
C ALA A 129 11.64 -3.70 -7.40
N GLN A 130 10.80 -4.12 -8.34
CA GLN A 130 10.83 -3.72 -9.76
C GLN A 130 12.10 -4.16 -10.51
N GLU A 131 12.83 -5.14 -9.97
CA GLU A 131 14.08 -5.68 -10.53
C GLU A 131 13.86 -7.01 -11.25
N GLY A 132 12.62 -7.38 -11.54
CA GLY A 132 12.27 -8.66 -12.17
C GLY A 132 13.00 -8.94 -13.49
N ASN A 133 13.31 -7.90 -14.27
CA ASN A 133 14.07 -8.01 -15.51
C ASN A 133 15.53 -8.45 -15.32
N THR A 134 16.06 -8.42 -14.12
CA THR A 134 17.40 -8.92 -13.80
C THR A 134 17.45 -10.43 -13.60
N LEU A 135 16.27 -11.07 -13.47
CA LEU A 135 16.17 -12.50 -13.29
C LEU A 135 16.43 -13.23 -14.60
N PRO A 136 17.31 -14.26 -14.62
CA PRO A 136 17.45 -15.12 -15.80
C PRO A 136 16.17 -15.95 -16.00
N VAL A 137 15.89 -16.32 -17.23
CA VAL A 137 14.73 -17.18 -17.56
C VAL A 137 14.76 -18.49 -16.76
N SER A 138 15.95 -19.03 -16.52
CA SER A 138 16.14 -20.26 -15.72
C SER A 138 15.70 -20.14 -14.25
N ALA A 139 15.53 -18.93 -13.71
CA ALA A 139 14.98 -18.75 -12.37
C ALA A 139 13.55 -19.29 -12.23
N PHE A 140 12.85 -19.47 -13.35
CA PHE A 140 11.46 -19.94 -13.39
C PHE A 140 11.33 -21.42 -13.81
N ASN A 141 12.44 -22.17 -13.92
CA ASN A 141 12.38 -23.56 -14.36
C ASN A 141 11.49 -24.47 -13.50
N ASP A 142 11.43 -24.20 -12.19
CA ASP A 142 10.60 -24.95 -11.26
C ASP A 142 9.13 -24.49 -11.26
N TYR A 143 8.81 -23.46 -12.06
CA TYR A 143 7.49 -22.79 -12.08
C TYR A 143 6.95 -22.64 -13.51
N VAL A 144 7.28 -23.57 -14.38
CA VAL A 144 6.91 -23.53 -15.82
C VAL A 144 5.40 -23.61 -16.08
N ASP A 145 4.64 -24.13 -15.12
CA ASP A 145 3.18 -24.19 -15.11
C ASP A 145 2.52 -22.94 -14.54
N VAL A 146 3.33 -21.85 -14.27
CA VAL A 146 2.91 -20.60 -13.64
C VAL A 146 2.39 -20.76 -12.21
N SER A 147 2.54 -21.92 -11.58
CA SER A 147 2.22 -22.08 -10.16
C SER A 147 3.28 -21.43 -9.28
N THR A 148 2.88 -21.02 -8.08
CA THR A 148 3.78 -20.52 -7.05
C THR A 148 3.56 -21.31 -5.76
N PRO A 149 4.58 -21.48 -4.91
CA PRO A 149 4.41 -22.16 -3.64
C PRO A 149 3.30 -21.53 -2.78
N SER A 150 2.47 -22.34 -2.15
CA SER A 150 1.42 -21.84 -1.26
C SER A 150 2.01 -21.06 -0.08
N GLY A 151 1.36 -19.96 0.30
CA GLY A 151 1.74 -19.15 1.45
C GLY A 151 2.76 -18.04 1.17
N THR A 152 3.19 -17.85 -0.08
CA THR A 152 4.14 -16.80 -0.46
C THR A 152 3.62 -15.38 -0.21
N SER A 153 2.30 -15.19 -0.13
CA SER A 153 1.68 -13.90 0.25
C SER A 153 2.10 -13.41 1.65
N ALA A 154 2.49 -14.30 2.54
CA ALA A 154 3.01 -13.93 3.87
C ALA A 154 4.31 -13.11 3.80
N TYR A 155 5.05 -13.23 2.71
CA TYR A 155 6.32 -12.53 2.48
C TYR A 155 6.15 -11.25 1.66
N GLU A 156 4.94 -10.95 1.21
CA GLU A 156 4.63 -9.75 0.45
C GLU A 156 4.16 -8.63 1.39
N LYS A 157 5.09 -7.74 1.77
CA LYS A 157 4.83 -6.66 2.73
C LYS A 157 4.72 -5.31 2.03
N ARG A 158 3.62 -5.07 1.31
CA ARG A 158 3.41 -3.79 0.62
C ARG A 158 2.83 -2.68 1.50
N GLY A 159 2.26 -3.02 2.67
CA GLY A 159 1.69 -2.02 3.59
C GLY A 159 0.55 -1.19 2.99
N ILE A 160 -0.24 -1.77 2.08
CA ILE A 160 -1.29 -1.05 1.33
C ILE A 160 -2.56 -0.80 2.13
N ALA A 161 -2.76 -1.51 3.24
CA ALA A 161 -3.92 -1.33 4.09
C ALA A 161 -3.74 -0.14 5.02
N VAL A 162 -4.71 0.78 5.01
CA VAL A 162 -4.75 1.95 5.90
C VAL A 162 -5.14 1.52 7.32
N ASP A 163 -6.10 0.61 7.42
CA ASP A 163 -6.56 0.02 8.67
C ASP A 163 -6.65 -1.49 8.49
N ILE A 164 -6.17 -2.24 9.47
CA ILE A 164 -6.26 -3.70 9.50
C ILE A 164 -7.10 -4.16 10.68
N PRO A 165 -7.91 -5.21 10.52
CA PRO A 165 -8.63 -5.79 11.64
C PRO A 165 -7.65 -6.52 12.57
N VAL A 166 -7.82 -6.31 13.87
CA VAL A 166 -7.08 -7.03 14.91
C VAL A 166 -8.04 -7.96 15.63
N TRP A 167 -7.72 -9.25 15.63
CA TRP A 167 -8.49 -10.22 16.40
C TRP A 167 -8.14 -10.11 17.89
N ASN A 168 -9.18 -9.98 18.73
CA ASN A 168 -9.03 -9.95 20.17
C ASN A 168 -9.40 -11.32 20.76
N PRO A 169 -8.43 -12.12 21.23
CA PRO A 169 -8.69 -13.46 21.76
C PRO A 169 -9.55 -13.43 23.01
N ASP A 170 -9.46 -12.39 23.88
CA ASP A 170 -10.20 -12.30 25.13
C ASP A 170 -11.70 -12.09 24.95
N GLN A 171 -12.07 -11.46 23.81
CA GLN A 171 -13.47 -11.25 23.44
C GLN A 171 -14.01 -12.31 22.48
N CYS A 172 -13.19 -13.27 22.07
CA CYS A 172 -13.57 -14.29 21.12
C CYS A 172 -14.46 -15.35 21.79
N ILE A 173 -15.67 -15.55 21.26
CA ILE A 173 -16.60 -16.59 21.69
C ILE A 173 -16.58 -17.82 20.77
N GLN A 174 -15.60 -17.93 19.88
CA GLN A 174 -15.41 -19.05 18.94
C GLN A 174 -16.62 -19.34 18.02
N CYS A 175 -17.41 -18.33 17.68
CA CYS A 175 -18.61 -18.48 16.85
C CYS A 175 -18.34 -18.67 15.35
N ASN A 176 -17.08 -18.58 14.90
CA ASN A 176 -16.63 -18.74 13.52
C ASN A 176 -17.21 -17.74 12.49
N ARG A 177 -17.95 -16.71 12.91
CA ARG A 177 -18.53 -15.71 12.00
C ARG A 177 -17.46 -14.99 11.15
N CYS A 178 -16.32 -14.64 11.76
CA CYS A 178 -15.21 -13.99 11.06
C CYS A 178 -14.63 -14.86 9.95
N ALA A 179 -14.48 -16.17 10.18
CA ALA A 179 -14.04 -17.12 9.17
C ALA A 179 -15.08 -17.28 8.04
N TYR A 180 -16.36 -17.33 8.42
CA TYR A 180 -17.45 -17.51 7.46
C TYR A 180 -17.62 -16.32 6.51
N VAL A 181 -17.44 -15.08 6.99
CA VAL A 181 -17.62 -13.87 6.17
C VAL A 181 -16.36 -13.42 5.46
N CYS A 182 -15.20 -14.03 5.74
CA CYS A 182 -13.94 -13.62 5.14
C CYS A 182 -13.88 -14.02 3.64
N PRO A 183 -13.91 -13.05 2.70
CA PRO A 183 -13.94 -13.36 1.26
C PRO A 183 -12.65 -13.99 0.75
N HIS A 184 -11.55 -13.90 1.52
CA HIS A 184 -10.24 -14.40 1.16
C HIS A 184 -9.81 -15.63 1.98
N ALA A 185 -10.67 -16.15 2.86
CA ALA A 185 -10.39 -17.27 3.74
C ALA A 185 -9.07 -17.12 4.55
N VAL A 186 -8.76 -15.90 4.98
CA VAL A 186 -7.55 -15.61 5.78
C VAL A 186 -7.72 -16.03 7.21
N ILE A 187 -8.94 -15.99 7.73
CA ILE A 187 -9.28 -16.40 9.11
C ILE A 187 -9.76 -17.83 9.03
N ARG A 188 -9.01 -18.73 9.68
CA ARG A 188 -9.28 -20.16 9.61
C ARG A 188 -9.39 -20.74 11.03
N PRO A 189 -10.52 -21.35 11.38
CA PRO A 189 -10.61 -22.13 12.61
C PRO A 189 -9.81 -23.42 12.43
N VAL A 190 -9.12 -23.82 13.48
CA VAL A 190 -8.40 -25.09 13.56
C VAL A 190 -8.83 -25.83 14.80
N ALA A 191 -8.82 -27.16 14.76
CA ALA A 191 -8.95 -27.99 15.93
C ALA A 191 -7.57 -28.51 16.30
N LEU A 192 -7.18 -28.36 17.57
CA LEU A 192 -5.92 -28.86 18.11
C LEU A 192 -6.20 -29.97 19.08
N THR A 193 -5.34 -30.97 19.11
CA THR A 193 -5.30 -31.98 20.16
C THR A 193 -4.61 -31.39 21.40
N GLU A 194 -4.76 -32.04 22.55
CA GLU A 194 -4.09 -31.63 23.79
C GLU A 194 -2.55 -31.61 23.66
N GLU A 195 -1.99 -32.45 22.81
CA GLU A 195 -0.56 -32.49 22.50
C GLU A 195 -0.06 -31.37 21.62
N GLU A 196 -0.94 -30.80 20.75
CA GLU A 196 -0.63 -29.72 19.84
C GLU A 196 -0.79 -28.34 20.50
N VAL A 197 -1.65 -28.20 21.49
CA VAL A 197 -1.91 -26.91 22.17
C VAL A 197 -0.64 -26.24 22.70
N PRO A 198 0.33 -26.96 23.34
CA PRO A 198 1.57 -26.32 23.79
C PRO A 198 2.48 -25.81 22.67
N GLN A 199 2.28 -26.27 21.44
CA GLN A 199 3.05 -25.88 20.26
C GLN A 199 2.35 -24.77 19.45
N ALA A 200 1.13 -24.39 19.84
CA ALA A 200 0.36 -23.36 19.18
C ALA A 200 0.99 -21.97 19.41
N PRO A 201 0.83 -21.04 18.45
CA PRO A 201 1.26 -19.67 18.63
C PRO A 201 0.64 -19.02 19.87
N GLU A 202 1.43 -18.19 20.57
CA GLU A 202 0.93 -17.42 21.71
C GLU A 202 -0.30 -16.58 21.31
N GLY A 203 -1.32 -16.57 22.15
CA GLY A 203 -2.58 -15.87 21.89
C GLY A 203 -3.60 -16.64 21.05
N LEU A 204 -3.33 -17.89 20.65
CA LEU A 204 -4.33 -18.79 20.10
C LEU A 204 -5.34 -19.17 21.21
N LYS A 205 -6.64 -19.12 20.89
CA LYS A 205 -7.71 -19.40 21.84
C LYS A 205 -8.59 -20.54 21.33
#